data_431685e8bb86b8c3f16c86e7761246bb
#
_entry.id   431685e8bb86b8c3f16c86e7761246bb
#
_cell.length_a   1.000
_cell.length_b   1.000
_cell.length_c   1.000
_cell.angle_alpha   90.00
_cell.angle_beta   90.00
_cell.angle_gamma   90.00
#
_symmetry.space_group_name_H-M   'P 1'
#
loop_
_entity.id
_entity.type
_entity.pdbx_description
1 polymer ?
#
loop_
_entity_poly.entity_id
_entity_poly.type
_entity_poly.pdbx_seq_one_letter_code
_entity_poly.pdbx_strand_id
1 'polypeptide(L)'
;MHRIEQTQYGYKLVFEGFLQKQDLSTLLDDMKQTIRSRGRKFPVLLDMRHSRAFPADAQEIFKEAIRFFKQVGMERNAVVLNSAIATLQARRLGKETGIDATSRYIDASTEQEWEKVALAWLERAVDPDVH
;
A
#
# COMPACT_ATOMS: atom_id res chain seq x y z
N MET A 1 3.38 14.33 0.19
CA MET A 1 4.75 13.85 0.52
C MET A 1 4.76 12.33 0.66
N HIS A 2 5.81 11.70 0.16
CA HIS A 2 5.96 10.25 0.27
C HIS A 2 7.37 9.89 0.72
N ARG A 3 7.51 8.69 1.32
CA ARG A 3 8.81 8.08 1.65
C ARG A 3 8.77 6.62 1.25
N ILE A 4 9.89 6.12 0.75
CA ILE A 4 10.10 4.72 0.44
C ILE A 4 11.22 4.21 1.34
N GLU A 5 10.92 3.22 2.17
CA GLU A 5 11.87 2.66 3.12
C GLU A 5 12.07 1.18 2.84
N GLN A 6 13.32 0.75 2.79
CA GLN A 6 13.64 -0.67 2.76
C GLN A 6 13.62 -1.20 4.20
N THR A 7 12.93 -2.30 4.43
CA THR A 7 12.79 -2.90 5.75
C THR A 7 13.34 -4.32 5.76
N GLN A 8 13.36 -4.95 6.94
CA GLN A 8 13.76 -6.35 7.05
C GLN A 8 12.82 -7.28 6.32
N TYR A 9 11.51 -6.94 6.29
CA TYR A 9 10.50 -7.77 5.62
C TYR A 9 10.38 -7.46 4.12
N GLY A 10 10.64 -6.24 3.69
CA GLY A 10 10.46 -5.81 2.31
C GLY A 10 10.55 -4.31 2.17
N TYR A 11 9.43 -3.67 1.83
CA TYR A 11 9.35 -2.22 1.67
C TYR A 11 8.19 -1.62 2.46
N LYS A 12 8.41 -0.38 2.90
CA LYS A 12 7.37 0.42 3.53
C LYS A 12 7.27 1.75 2.78
N LEU A 13 6.06 2.08 2.33
CA LEU A 13 5.77 3.38 1.72
C LEU A 13 4.88 4.17 2.66
N VAL A 14 5.25 5.42 2.91
CA VAL A 14 4.49 6.34 3.75
C VAL A 14 4.00 7.50 2.90
N PHE A 15 2.71 7.78 2.97
CA PHE A 15 2.06 8.88 2.25
C PHE A 15 1.48 9.86 3.24
N GLU A 16 1.72 11.15 3.01
CA GLU A 16 1.22 12.21 3.90
C GLU A 16 0.66 13.36 3.08
N GLY A 17 -0.47 13.90 3.54
CA GLY A 17 -1.08 15.09 2.99
C GLY A 17 -1.95 14.82 1.77
N PHE A 18 -2.19 15.88 1.00
CA PHE A 18 -3.00 15.83 -0.21
C PHE A 18 -2.08 15.55 -1.40
N LEU A 19 -2.23 14.38 -2.00
CA LEU A 19 -1.39 13.94 -3.11
C LEU A 19 -2.16 14.09 -4.42
N GLN A 20 -1.64 14.94 -5.29
CA GLN A 20 -2.20 15.18 -6.62
C GLN A 20 -1.52 14.27 -7.64
N LYS A 21 -1.99 14.32 -8.88
CA LYS A 21 -1.46 13.53 -10.00
C LYS A 21 0.06 13.66 -10.12
N GLN A 22 0.58 14.89 -10.01
CA GLN A 22 2.02 15.14 -10.13
C GLN A 22 2.80 14.45 -9.02
N ASP A 23 2.26 14.45 -7.80
CA ASP A 23 2.90 13.79 -6.66
C ASP A 23 2.98 12.28 -6.87
N LEU A 24 1.91 11.70 -7.39
CA LEU A 24 1.86 10.27 -7.68
C LEU A 24 2.78 9.89 -8.85
N SER A 25 2.93 10.77 -9.85
CA SER A 25 3.90 10.55 -10.94
C SER A 25 5.33 10.54 -10.41
N THR A 26 5.65 11.47 -9.52
CA THR A 26 6.97 11.52 -8.87
C THR A 26 7.21 10.27 -8.03
N LEU A 27 6.19 9.83 -7.31
CA LEU A 27 6.26 8.58 -6.53
C LEU A 27 6.58 7.39 -7.44
N LEU A 28 5.87 7.27 -8.56
CA LEU A 28 6.07 6.16 -9.49
C LEU A 28 7.50 6.14 -10.04
N ASP A 29 8.05 7.31 -10.38
CA ASP A 29 9.43 7.42 -10.82
C ASP A 29 10.42 7.00 -9.73
N ASP A 30 10.18 7.43 -8.49
CA ASP A 30 11.02 7.04 -7.34
C ASP A 30 10.96 5.53 -7.12
N MET A 31 9.79 4.93 -7.22
CA MET A 31 9.61 3.50 -7.08
C MET A 31 10.43 2.73 -8.11
N LYS A 32 10.39 3.18 -9.37
CA LYS A 32 11.13 2.54 -10.46
C LYS A 32 12.63 2.60 -10.25
N GLN A 33 13.12 3.64 -9.57
CA GLN A 33 14.54 3.78 -9.27
C GLN A 33 14.97 3.05 -8.01
N THR A 34 14.09 2.98 -7.01
CA THR A 34 14.44 2.52 -5.66
C THR A 34 14.09 1.05 -5.44
N ILE A 35 12.94 0.61 -5.96
CA ILE A 35 12.44 -0.74 -5.71
C ILE A 35 12.96 -1.68 -6.77
N ARG A 36 13.67 -2.71 -6.32
CA ARG A 36 14.28 -3.70 -7.19
C ARG A 36 13.76 -5.09 -6.86
N SER A 37 13.71 -5.96 -7.87
CA SER A 37 13.51 -7.37 -7.64
C SER A 37 14.66 -7.91 -6.79
N ARG A 38 14.32 -8.69 -5.77
CA ARG A 38 15.30 -9.25 -4.83
C ARG A 38 15.59 -10.72 -5.13
N GLY A 39 15.22 -11.20 -6.31
CA GLY A 39 15.31 -12.62 -6.64
C GLY A 39 14.27 -13.46 -5.89
N ARG A 40 13.41 -12.85 -5.10
CA ARG A 40 12.32 -13.49 -4.37
C ARG A 40 11.20 -12.49 -4.16
N LYS A 41 10.00 -12.98 -3.87
CA LYS A 41 8.87 -12.11 -3.57
C LYS A 41 9.06 -11.42 -2.23
N PHE A 42 8.43 -10.26 -2.04
CA PHE A 42 8.56 -9.47 -0.83
C PHE A 42 7.22 -8.83 -0.45
N PRO A 43 6.97 -8.63 0.85
CA PRO A 43 5.80 -7.90 1.30
C PRO A 43 6.02 -6.39 1.29
N VAL A 44 4.91 -5.63 1.23
CA VAL A 44 4.92 -4.17 1.21
C VAL A 44 3.88 -3.62 2.17
N LEU A 45 4.29 -2.69 3.01
CA LEU A 45 3.38 -1.94 3.87
C LEU A 45 3.14 -0.56 3.26
N LEU A 46 1.88 -0.21 3.03
CA LEU A 46 1.48 1.12 2.58
C LEU A 46 0.83 1.85 3.74
N ASP A 47 1.55 2.81 4.32
CA ASP A 47 1.05 3.61 5.43
C ASP A 47 0.41 4.89 4.89
N MET A 48 -0.91 4.89 4.82
CA MET A 48 -1.71 5.99 4.30
C MET A 48 -2.53 6.66 5.39
N ARG A 49 -2.16 6.49 6.65
CA ARG A 49 -2.93 7.05 7.79
C ARG A 49 -3.04 8.56 7.74
N HIS A 50 -2.07 9.23 7.16
CA HIS A 50 -2.00 10.69 7.14
C HIS A 50 -2.18 11.28 5.75
N SER A 51 -2.60 10.47 4.78
CA SER A 51 -2.93 10.96 3.45
C SER A 51 -4.43 11.22 3.34
N ARG A 52 -4.78 12.13 2.42
CA ARG A 52 -6.17 12.37 2.04
C ARG A 52 -6.53 11.52 0.83
N ALA A 53 -7.83 11.44 0.53
CA ALA A 53 -8.29 10.73 -0.66
C ALA A 53 -7.69 11.32 -1.93
N PHE A 54 -7.36 10.45 -2.88
CA PHE A 54 -6.76 10.86 -4.15
C PHE A 54 -7.84 11.35 -5.13
N PRO A 55 -7.57 12.43 -5.90
CA PRO A 55 -8.41 12.76 -7.05
C PRO A 55 -8.42 11.64 -8.08
N ALA A 56 -9.42 11.60 -8.95
CA ALA A 56 -9.59 10.52 -9.92
C ALA A 56 -8.37 10.31 -10.81
N ASP A 57 -7.75 11.39 -11.29
CA ASP A 57 -6.57 11.30 -12.15
C ASP A 57 -5.34 10.76 -11.39
N ALA A 58 -5.22 11.12 -10.11
CA ALA A 58 -4.17 10.58 -9.25
C ALA A 58 -4.39 9.08 -8.98
N GLN A 59 -5.65 8.64 -8.85
CA GLN A 59 -5.98 7.24 -8.66
C GLN A 59 -5.48 6.37 -9.82
N GLU A 60 -5.55 6.87 -11.04
CA GLU A 60 -5.07 6.15 -12.22
C GLU A 60 -3.55 5.91 -12.15
N ILE A 61 -2.78 6.92 -11.72
CA ILE A 61 -1.34 6.78 -11.52
C ILE A 61 -1.06 5.79 -10.37
N PHE A 62 -1.84 5.85 -9.30
CA PHE A 62 -1.67 4.93 -8.18
C PHE A 62 -1.88 3.48 -8.61
N LYS A 63 -2.83 3.22 -9.50
CA LYS A 63 -3.04 1.89 -10.07
C LYS A 63 -1.80 1.41 -10.85
N GLU A 64 -1.14 2.30 -11.57
CA GLU A 64 0.10 1.97 -12.27
C GLU A 64 1.20 1.59 -11.27
N ALA A 65 1.29 2.31 -10.15
CA ALA A 65 2.26 2.01 -9.09
C ALA A 65 2.00 0.61 -8.50
N ILE A 66 0.75 0.26 -8.29
CA ILE A 66 0.38 -1.07 -7.80
C ILE A 66 0.80 -2.15 -8.79
N ARG A 67 0.54 -1.94 -10.07
CA ARG A 67 0.94 -2.90 -11.11
C ARG A 67 2.45 -3.07 -11.19
N PHE A 68 3.19 -1.98 -11.02
CA PHE A 68 4.64 -2.01 -10.97
C PHE A 68 5.14 -2.86 -9.80
N PHE A 69 4.59 -2.67 -8.60
CA PHE A 69 4.93 -3.50 -7.43
C PHE A 69 4.72 -4.98 -7.72
N LYS A 70 3.59 -5.32 -8.32
CA LYS A 70 3.29 -6.71 -8.65
C LYS A 70 4.32 -7.28 -9.62
N GLN A 71 4.73 -6.50 -10.62
CA GLN A 71 5.73 -6.93 -11.62
C GLN A 71 7.09 -7.19 -11.00
N VAL A 72 7.52 -6.39 -10.03
CA VAL A 72 8.85 -6.54 -9.42
C VAL A 72 8.88 -7.51 -8.25
N GLY A 73 7.74 -8.10 -7.88
CA GLY A 73 7.73 -9.20 -6.93
C GLY A 73 7.00 -8.98 -5.62
N MET A 74 6.06 -8.04 -5.56
CA MET A 74 5.24 -7.91 -4.35
C MET A 74 4.42 -9.17 -4.12
N GLU A 75 4.58 -9.77 -2.95
CA GLU A 75 3.86 -10.99 -2.56
C GLU A 75 2.55 -10.66 -1.85
N ARG A 76 2.65 -9.93 -0.76
CA ARG A 76 1.50 -9.46 0.03
C ARG A 76 1.67 -8.00 0.33
N ASN A 77 0.56 -7.28 0.45
CA ASN A 77 0.62 -5.92 0.94
C ASN A 77 -0.45 -5.66 1.99
N ALA A 78 -0.14 -4.76 2.89
CA ALA A 78 -1.07 -4.24 3.87
C ALA A 78 -1.19 -2.74 3.65
N VAL A 79 -2.41 -2.25 3.55
CA VAL A 79 -2.70 -0.83 3.36
C VAL A 79 -3.38 -0.33 4.63
N VAL A 80 -2.77 0.66 5.28
CA VAL A 80 -3.28 1.20 6.54
C VAL A 80 -3.86 2.59 6.31
N LEU A 81 -5.13 2.74 6.61
CA LEU A 81 -5.89 3.98 6.43
C LEU A 81 -6.35 4.47 7.80
N ASN A 82 -6.96 5.63 7.85
CA ASN A 82 -7.42 6.21 9.12
C ASN A 82 -8.89 6.64 9.09
N SER A 83 -9.70 5.97 8.26
CA SER A 83 -11.15 6.15 8.26
C SER A 83 -11.81 4.99 7.50
N ALA A 84 -13.09 4.76 7.81
CA ALA A 84 -13.87 3.73 7.12
C ALA A 84 -14.02 4.05 5.62
N ILE A 85 -14.22 5.32 5.28
CA ILE A 85 -14.41 5.74 3.88
C ILE A 85 -13.13 5.51 3.08
N ALA A 86 -11.98 5.93 3.61
CA ALA A 86 -10.69 5.73 2.94
C ALA A 86 -10.40 4.23 2.75
N THR A 87 -10.75 3.41 3.75
CA THR A 87 -10.55 1.97 3.68
C THR A 87 -11.39 1.35 2.56
N LEU A 88 -12.65 1.77 2.42
CA LEU A 88 -13.51 1.29 1.34
C LEU A 88 -13.00 1.70 -0.04
N GLN A 89 -12.49 2.92 -0.18
CA GLN A 89 -11.90 3.40 -1.44
C GLN A 89 -10.67 2.59 -1.81
N ALA A 90 -9.82 2.30 -0.83
CA ALA A 90 -8.61 1.50 -1.06
C ALA A 90 -8.97 0.07 -1.50
N ARG A 91 -9.97 -0.54 -0.87
CA ARG A 91 -10.46 -1.87 -1.26
C ARG A 91 -10.95 -1.88 -2.71
N ARG A 92 -11.65 -0.84 -3.12
CA ARG A 92 -12.13 -0.73 -4.50
C ARG A 92 -10.98 -0.68 -5.49
N LEU A 93 -9.94 0.13 -5.21
CA LEU A 93 -8.76 0.20 -6.06
C LEU A 93 -8.03 -1.15 -6.14
N GLY A 94 -7.97 -1.87 -5.03
CA GLY A 94 -7.40 -3.21 -5.00
C GLY A 94 -8.13 -4.18 -5.92
N LYS A 95 -9.46 -4.15 -5.90
CA LYS A 95 -10.26 -4.99 -6.79
C LYS A 95 -10.06 -4.62 -8.25
N GLU A 96 -10.03 -3.34 -8.56
CA GLU A 96 -9.82 -2.85 -9.94
C GLU A 96 -8.45 -3.24 -10.50
N THR A 97 -7.44 -3.36 -9.64
CA THR A 97 -6.10 -3.74 -10.06
C THR A 97 -5.83 -5.25 -9.95
N GLY A 98 -6.78 -5.99 -9.41
CA GLY A 98 -6.67 -7.45 -9.31
C GLY A 98 -5.73 -7.96 -8.22
N ILE A 99 -5.39 -7.12 -7.23
CA ILE A 99 -4.48 -7.52 -6.14
C ILE A 99 -5.20 -7.81 -4.83
N ASP A 100 -6.52 -7.78 -4.80
CA ASP A 100 -7.29 -7.94 -3.57
C ASP A 100 -7.07 -9.29 -2.88
N ALA A 101 -6.71 -10.34 -3.61
CA ALA A 101 -6.41 -11.65 -3.02
C ALA A 101 -5.21 -11.60 -2.06
N THR A 102 -4.23 -10.74 -2.34
CA THR A 102 -3.00 -10.64 -1.55
C THR A 102 -2.88 -9.32 -0.78
N SER A 103 -3.90 -8.47 -0.87
CA SER A 103 -3.94 -7.17 -0.18
C SER A 103 -4.89 -7.22 1.01
N ARG A 104 -4.47 -6.61 2.12
CA ARG A 104 -5.36 -6.44 3.28
C ARG A 104 -5.39 -4.96 3.66
N TYR A 105 -6.54 -4.53 4.12
CA TYR A 105 -6.83 -3.11 4.38
C TYR A 105 -7.21 -2.96 5.84
N ILE A 106 -6.47 -2.11 6.54
CA ILE A 106 -6.62 -1.94 7.99
C ILE A 106 -7.02 -0.52 8.28
N ASP A 107 -8.14 -0.36 8.99
CA ASP A 107 -8.62 0.95 9.43
C ASP A 107 -8.03 1.24 10.82
N ALA A 108 -6.99 2.06 10.87
CA ALA A 108 -6.32 2.41 12.12
C ALA A 108 -7.19 3.28 13.03
N SER A 109 -8.29 3.85 12.54
CA SER A 109 -9.21 4.60 13.40
C SER A 109 -9.99 3.68 14.34
N THR A 110 -10.12 2.40 14.01
CA THR A 110 -10.81 1.40 14.83
C THR A 110 -9.90 0.28 15.33
N GLU A 111 -8.72 0.09 14.73
CA GLU A 111 -7.77 -0.94 15.11
C GLU A 111 -6.53 -0.29 15.73
N GLN A 112 -6.44 -0.28 17.04
CA GLN A 112 -5.32 0.36 17.75
C GLN A 112 -4.00 -0.37 17.53
N GLU A 113 -4.04 -1.68 17.32
CA GLU A 113 -2.85 -2.51 17.07
C GLU A 113 -2.61 -2.71 15.57
N TRP A 114 -2.92 -1.70 14.76
CA TRP A 114 -2.84 -1.80 13.31
C TRP A 114 -1.47 -2.26 12.80
N GLU A 115 -0.39 -1.80 13.43
CA GLU A 115 0.97 -2.18 12.99
C GLU A 115 1.23 -3.67 13.23
N LYS A 116 0.86 -4.16 14.41
CA LYS A 116 0.99 -5.57 14.74
C LYS A 116 0.16 -6.45 13.81
N VAL A 117 -1.07 -6.03 13.52
CA VAL A 117 -1.98 -6.73 12.59
C VAL A 117 -1.40 -6.74 11.18
N ALA A 118 -0.89 -5.60 10.70
CA ALA A 118 -0.29 -5.48 9.39
C ALA A 118 0.94 -6.36 9.25
N LEU A 119 1.84 -6.33 10.21
CA LEU A 119 3.07 -7.13 10.17
C LEU A 119 2.80 -8.63 10.26
N ALA A 120 1.79 -9.04 11.01
CA ALA A 120 1.38 -10.45 11.07
C ALA A 120 0.93 -10.95 9.70
N TRP A 121 0.19 -10.13 8.94
CA TRP A 121 -0.19 -10.46 7.57
C TRP A 121 1.04 -10.51 6.66
N LEU A 122 1.88 -9.48 6.72
CA LEU A 122 3.03 -9.36 5.81
C LEU A 122 4.08 -10.45 6.05
N GLU A 123 4.39 -10.75 7.30
CA GLU A 123 5.49 -11.66 7.63
C GLU A 123 5.04 -13.12 7.79
N ARG A 124 3.80 -13.35 8.26
CA ARG A 124 3.35 -14.71 8.60
C ARG A 124 2.05 -15.10 7.92
N ALA A 125 1.52 -14.28 7.04
CA ALA A 125 0.26 -14.51 6.34
C ALA A 125 -0.92 -14.76 7.30
N VAL A 126 -0.91 -14.10 8.45
CA VAL A 126 -2.05 -14.13 9.38
C VAL A 126 -3.10 -13.15 8.86
N ASP A 127 -4.19 -13.67 8.33
CA ASP A 127 -5.21 -12.88 7.64
C ASP A 127 -6.07 -12.10 8.64
N PRO A 128 -6.04 -10.75 8.60
CA PRO A 128 -6.87 -9.95 9.51
C PRO A 128 -8.36 -10.02 9.21
N ASP A 129 -8.74 -10.48 8.02
CA ASP A 129 -10.14 -10.60 7.62
C ASP A 129 -10.76 -11.93 8.06
N VAL A 130 -9.98 -12.83 8.62
CA VAL A 130 -10.45 -14.14 9.13
C VAL A 130 -10.38 -14.12 10.65
N HIS A 131 -11.50 -14.39 11.29
CA HIS A 131 -11.65 -14.40 12.75
C HIS A 131 -11.87 -15.80 13.29
#